data_bd8b5424059bbcc3474354a6eeeab3b5
#
_entry.id   bd8b5424059bbcc3474354a6eeeab3b5
#
_cell.length_a   1.000
_cell.length_b   1.000
_cell.length_c   1.000
_cell.angle_alpha   90.00
_cell.angle_beta   90.00
_cell.angle_gamma   90.00
#
_symmetry.space_group_name_H-M   'P 1'
#
loop_
_entity.id
_entity.type
_entity.pdbx_description
1 polymer ?
#
loop_
_entity_poly.entity_id
_entity_poly.type
_entity_poly.pdbx_seq_one_letter_code
_entity_poly.pdbx_strand_id
1 'polypeptide(L)'
;MKRVITTIALILATTLSVEAQEVKNIIYLIGDGMGLTSVSMMQLENNYEPTIFDKAANIALQKTYSLDNRVTDSAASGTALASGHKTNNTMLGQLPDGTNVESLTELAAANGKATGIVVTTYLQHATPGAFYAHVPSRHHYTTISEQLLASDIDIAIGGGMAYFEKRYGSREEAIKAIAESGFTLHESLDGDLCGERVLALLADKEIENRTGYLAKATAMAINHLSECEDGFVLMVEGSLIDGMGHGNNAEGQQGEMRDFMEAIEVAVAYAEEHPDTLVVVTADHETGGLAIISGNADFNLSEQGVAYTWSTTGHSGVMIPIYLYGTGAELINGIMENADLGNRLKELIQ
;
A
#
# COMPACT_ATOMS: atom_id res chain seq x y z
N MET A 1 36.55 8.57 -71.29
CA MET A 1 36.26 7.53 -70.29
C MET A 1 36.28 8.16 -68.91
N LYS A 2 35.11 8.54 -68.37
CA LYS A 2 34.99 9.13 -67.01
C LYS A 2 34.67 7.98 -66.05
N ARG A 3 35.52 7.74 -65.07
CA ARG A 3 35.26 6.79 -63.94
C ARG A 3 34.37 7.45 -62.95
N VAL A 4 33.18 6.90 -62.72
CA VAL A 4 32.29 7.26 -61.63
C VAL A 4 32.72 6.42 -60.42
N ILE A 5 33.21 7.07 -59.36
CA ILE A 5 33.49 6.44 -58.07
C ILE A 5 32.20 6.55 -57.22
N THR A 6 31.54 5.43 -57.03
CA THR A 6 30.37 5.34 -56.13
C THR A 6 30.87 5.06 -54.70
N THR A 7 30.77 6.04 -53.84
CA THR A 7 31.08 5.90 -52.40
C THR A 7 29.83 5.33 -51.73
N ILE A 8 29.91 4.08 -51.27
CA ILE A 8 28.86 3.47 -50.44
C ILE A 8 29.14 3.89 -49.00
N ALA A 9 28.31 4.77 -48.45
CA ALA A 9 28.31 5.09 -47.03
C ALA A 9 27.58 3.97 -46.26
N LEU A 10 28.33 3.18 -45.52
CA LEU A 10 27.81 2.18 -44.59
C LEU A 10 27.30 2.90 -43.33
N ILE A 11 25.99 3.09 -43.20
CA ILE A 11 25.36 3.59 -41.96
C ILE A 11 25.31 2.42 -40.99
N LEU A 12 26.20 2.40 -40.03
CA LEU A 12 26.13 1.50 -38.85
C LEU A 12 24.98 2.00 -37.97
N ALA A 13 23.81 1.41 -38.09
CA ALA A 13 22.72 1.59 -37.12
C ALA A 13 23.11 0.82 -35.87
N THR A 14 23.70 1.49 -34.89
CA THR A 14 23.77 0.97 -33.52
C THR A 14 22.36 0.98 -32.96
N THR A 15 21.69 -0.15 -32.95
CA THR A 15 20.52 -0.37 -32.13
C THR A 15 21.01 -0.38 -30.68
N LEU A 16 20.86 0.75 -29.98
CA LEU A 16 20.88 0.78 -28.53
C LEU A 16 19.65 -0.05 -28.12
N SER A 17 19.86 -1.31 -27.77
CA SER A 17 18.89 -2.03 -26.96
C SER A 17 18.85 -1.30 -25.62
N VAL A 18 17.84 -0.48 -25.40
CA VAL A 18 17.47 -0.09 -24.04
C VAL A 18 16.98 -1.40 -23.42
N GLU A 19 17.84 -2.08 -22.65
CA GLU A 19 17.36 -3.11 -21.75
C GLU A 19 16.30 -2.44 -20.89
N ALA A 20 15.10 -2.99 -20.90
CA ALA A 20 14.05 -2.54 -19.96
C ALA A 20 14.63 -2.70 -18.56
N GLN A 21 14.67 -1.61 -17.80
CA GLN A 21 15.20 -1.63 -16.44
C GLN A 21 14.32 -2.57 -15.61
N GLU A 22 14.95 -3.54 -14.97
CA GLU A 22 14.26 -4.54 -14.14
C GLU A 22 13.77 -3.87 -12.85
N VAL A 23 12.56 -4.21 -12.43
CA VAL A 23 12.00 -3.75 -11.14
C VAL A 23 12.61 -4.61 -10.04
N LYS A 24 13.46 -4.02 -9.21
CA LYS A 24 14.02 -4.67 -8.02
C LYS A 24 13.21 -4.37 -6.77
N ASN A 25 12.73 -3.13 -6.64
CA ASN A 25 12.03 -2.67 -5.46
C ASN A 25 10.58 -2.34 -5.80
N ILE A 26 9.65 -2.74 -4.93
CA ILE A 26 8.25 -2.32 -4.99
C ILE A 26 7.88 -1.64 -3.67
N ILE A 27 7.41 -0.40 -3.74
CA ILE A 27 6.78 0.29 -2.62
C ILE A 27 5.29 0.38 -2.93
N TYR A 28 4.50 -0.40 -2.20
CA TYR A 28 3.07 -0.57 -2.43
C TYR A 28 2.27 0.16 -1.36
N LEU A 29 1.73 1.35 -1.70
CA LEU A 29 0.99 2.18 -0.76
C LEU A 29 -0.51 1.97 -0.96
N ILE A 30 -1.22 1.64 0.12
CA ILE A 30 -2.65 1.36 0.14
C ILE A 30 -3.33 2.34 1.09
N GLY A 31 -4.17 3.21 0.56
CA GLY A 31 -5.06 4.07 1.37
C GLY A 31 -6.36 3.32 1.63
N ASP A 32 -6.49 2.70 2.82
CA ASP A 32 -7.72 1.96 3.17
C ASP A 32 -8.95 2.86 3.05
N GLY A 33 -9.92 2.46 2.24
CA GLY A 33 -11.12 3.25 1.99
C GLY A 33 -10.96 4.46 1.07
N MET A 34 -9.79 4.69 0.47
CA MET A 34 -9.46 5.84 -0.37
C MET A 34 -10.10 5.72 -1.76
N GLY A 35 -11.28 6.30 -1.94
CA GLY A 35 -11.89 6.45 -3.26
C GLY A 35 -11.29 7.59 -4.09
N LEU A 36 -11.66 7.64 -5.37
CA LEU A 36 -11.27 8.74 -6.26
C LEU A 36 -11.75 10.11 -5.73
N THR A 37 -12.89 10.14 -5.03
CA THR A 37 -13.42 11.37 -4.45
C THR A 37 -12.56 11.88 -3.30
N SER A 38 -11.92 10.98 -2.52
CA SER A 38 -10.95 11.37 -1.48
C SER A 38 -9.74 12.09 -2.09
N VAL A 39 -9.22 11.60 -3.22
CA VAL A 39 -8.16 12.28 -3.98
C VAL A 39 -8.64 13.64 -4.51
N SER A 40 -9.85 13.69 -5.09
CA SER A 40 -10.44 14.95 -5.59
C SER A 40 -10.64 15.97 -4.47
N MET A 41 -11.01 15.53 -3.28
CA MET A 41 -11.12 16.40 -2.10
C MET A 41 -9.77 17.06 -1.77
N MET A 42 -8.67 16.32 -1.81
CA MET A 42 -7.34 16.86 -1.55
C MET A 42 -6.89 17.86 -2.61
N GLN A 43 -7.23 17.65 -3.88
CA GLN A 43 -6.96 18.61 -4.94
C GLN A 43 -7.74 19.93 -4.74
N LEU A 44 -9.00 19.82 -4.32
CA LEU A 44 -9.82 20.99 -3.96
C LEU A 44 -9.24 21.79 -2.78
N GLU A 45 -8.88 21.09 -1.71
CA GLU A 45 -8.27 21.70 -0.51
C GLU A 45 -6.93 22.37 -0.83
N ASN A 46 -6.20 21.88 -1.83
CA ASN A 46 -4.97 22.47 -2.34
C ASN A 46 -5.21 23.53 -3.46
N ASN A 47 -6.43 24.05 -3.60
CA ASN A 47 -6.81 25.01 -4.63
C ASN A 47 -6.43 24.58 -6.06
N TYR A 48 -6.48 23.28 -6.35
CA TYR A 48 -6.07 22.65 -7.61
C TYR A 48 -4.59 22.87 -8.00
N GLU A 49 -3.74 23.31 -7.06
CA GLU A 49 -2.30 23.23 -7.27
C GLU A 49 -1.90 21.74 -7.36
N PRO A 50 -0.91 21.39 -8.18
CA PRO A 50 -0.52 19.99 -8.36
C PRO A 50 -0.15 19.30 -7.05
N THR A 51 -0.70 18.11 -6.86
CA THR A 51 -0.42 17.22 -5.74
C THR A 51 0.51 16.10 -6.19
N ILE A 52 0.88 15.21 -5.26
CA ILE A 52 1.65 14.03 -5.61
C ILE A 52 0.93 13.13 -6.62
N PHE A 53 -0.40 13.06 -6.58
CA PHE A 53 -1.19 12.26 -7.53
C PHE A 53 -1.08 12.77 -8.98
N ASP A 54 -0.88 14.08 -9.20
CA ASP A 54 -0.69 14.67 -10.53
C ASP A 54 0.67 14.33 -11.15
N LYS A 55 1.62 13.85 -10.34
CA LYS A 55 2.96 13.44 -10.80
C LYS A 55 3.03 11.99 -11.24
N ALA A 56 1.94 11.22 -11.15
CA ALA A 56 1.93 9.83 -11.55
C ALA A 56 2.32 9.66 -13.02
N ALA A 57 3.27 8.77 -13.29
CA ALA A 57 3.72 8.46 -14.65
C ALA A 57 2.63 7.70 -15.45
N ASN A 58 1.79 6.93 -14.75
CA ASN A 58 0.64 6.24 -15.33
C ASN A 58 -0.50 6.11 -14.31
N ILE A 59 -1.71 5.95 -14.82
CA ILE A 59 -2.92 5.79 -14.00
C ILE A 59 -3.76 4.63 -14.56
N ALA A 60 -4.29 3.80 -13.66
CA ALA A 60 -5.23 2.74 -13.97
C ALA A 60 -6.41 2.75 -13.00
N LEU A 61 -7.39 1.89 -13.22
CA LEU A 61 -8.53 1.69 -12.34
C LEU A 61 -8.69 0.21 -12.02
N GLN A 62 -9.14 -0.09 -10.80
CA GLN A 62 -9.43 -1.47 -10.42
C GLN A 62 -10.86 -1.66 -9.90
N LYS A 63 -11.39 -2.87 -10.12
CA LYS A 63 -12.64 -3.37 -9.56
C LYS A 63 -12.32 -4.22 -8.34
N THR A 64 -13.00 -3.99 -7.22
CA THR A 64 -12.61 -4.50 -5.90
C THR A 64 -13.54 -5.57 -5.32
N TYR A 65 -14.65 -5.94 -6.00
CA TYR A 65 -15.60 -6.92 -5.48
C TYR A 65 -14.93 -8.23 -5.02
N SER A 66 -15.46 -8.86 -3.97
CA SER A 66 -15.01 -10.15 -3.45
C SER A 66 -15.74 -11.32 -4.13
N LEU A 67 -15.38 -12.58 -3.81
CA LEU A 67 -16.04 -13.74 -4.43
C LEU A 67 -17.50 -13.87 -4.03
N ASP A 68 -17.83 -13.51 -2.80
CA ASP A 68 -19.18 -13.67 -2.23
C ASP A 68 -19.97 -12.35 -2.17
N ASN A 69 -19.36 -11.20 -2.47
CA ASN A 69 -20.02 -9.91 -2.34
C ASN A 69 -19.60 -8.91 -3.43
N ARG A 70 -20.57 -8.11 -3.91
CA ARG A 70 -20.30 -7.02 -4.86
C ARG A 70 -19.55 -5.84 -4.24
N VAL A 71 -19.58 -5.73 -2.92
CA VAL A 71 -18.85 -4.75 -2.14
C VAL A 71 -17.91 -5.50 -1.20
N THR A 72 -16.61 -5.32 -1.39
CA THR A 72 -15.59 -6.01 -0.63
C THR A 72 -15.44 -5.45 0.78
N ASP A 73 -14.82 -6.23 1.67
CA ASP A 73 -14.15 -5.72 2.86
C ASP A 73 -12.63 -5.68 2.65
N SER A 74 -11.90 -5.08 3.58
CA SER A 74 -10.43 -4.96 3.50
C SER A 74 -9.72 -6.32 3.51
N ALA A 75 -10.31 -7.36 4.13
CA ALA A 75 -9.71 -8.69 4.17
C ALA A 75 -9.66 -9.35 2.78
N ALA A 76 -10.81 -9.39 2.10
CA ALA A 76 -10.90 -9.98 0.77
C ALA A 76 -10.15 -9.14 -0.27
N SER A 77 -10.25 -7.81 -0.20
CA SER A 77 -9.52 -6.95 -1.13
C SER A 77 -8.02 -6.97 -0.86
N GLY A 78 -7.59 -6.87 0.40
CA GLY A 78 -6.19 -7.01 0.77
C GLY A 78 -5.60 -8.35 0.31
N THR A 79 -6.35 -9.45 0.47
CA THR A 79 -5.94 -10.77 -0.06
C THR A 79 -5.77 -10.72 -1.59
N ALA A 80 -6.69 -10.09 -2.32
CA ALA A 80 -6.59 -9.99 -3.77
C ALA A 80 -5.37 -9.13 -4.19
N LEU A 81 -5.12 -8.01 -3.52
CA LEU A 81 -3.98 -7.13 -3.77
C LEU A 81 -2.64 -7.80 -3.43
N ALA A 82 -2.59 -8.56 -2.32
CA ALA A 82 -1.38 -9.22 -1.87
C ALA A 82 -1.07 -10.51 -2.66
N SER A 83 -2.08 -11.31 -3.01
CA SER A 83 -1.86 -12.65 -3.54
C SER A 83 -2.21 -12.84 -5.01
N GLY A 84 -2.98 -11.91 -5.59
CA GLY A 84 -3.55 -12.09 -6.92
C GLY A 84 -4.77 -13.03 -6.96
N HIS A 85 -5.35 -13.36 -5.80
CA HIS A 85 -6.49 -14.27 -5.69
C HIS A 85 -7.65 -13.61 -4.95
N LYS A 86 -8.84 -13.64 -5.54
CA LYS A 86 -10.05 -13.21 -4.84
C LYS A 86 -10.49 -14.27 -3.82
N THR A 87 -11.05 -13.79 -2.70
CA THR A 87 -11.63 -14.64 -1.66
C THR A 87 -12.96 -14.07 -1.17
N ASN A 88 -13.58 -14.71 -0.19
CA ASN A 88 -14.79 -14.20 0.46
C ASN A 88 -14.45 -13.10 1.46
N ASN A 89 -15.42 -12.20 1.67
CA ASN A 89 -15.28 -11.19 2.72
C ASN A 89 -14.89 -11.83 4.05
N THR A 90 -14.08 -11.14 4.83
CA THR A 90 -13.46 -11.52 6.10
C THR A 90 -12.29 -12.51 6.04
N MET A 91 -12.07 -13.23 4.94
CA MET A 91 -10.97 -14.19 4.82
C MET A 91 -9.64 -13.48 4.47
N LEU A 92 -8.55 -13.95 5.06
CA LEU A 92 -7.19 -13.43 4.84
C LEU A 92 -6.27 -14.52 4.29
N GLY A 93 -5.63 -14.27 3.15
CA GLY A 93 -4.60 -15.15 2.58
C GLY A 93 -5.08 -16.57 2.27
N GLN A 94 -6.40 -16.81 2.25
CA GLN A 94 -6.99 -18.12 2.00
C GLN A 94 -8.12 -18.05 0.96
N LEU A 95 -8.24 -19.10 0.16
CA LEU A 95 -9.41 -19.34 -0.68
C LEU A 95 -10.60 -19.86 0.17
N PRO A 96 -11.84 -19.83 -0.36
CA PRO A 96 -13.02 -20.30 0.37
C PRO A 96 -12.96 -21.75 0.83
N ASP A 97 -12.15 -22.57 0.21
CA ASP A 97 -11.91 -23.99 0.60
C ASP A 97 -10.85 -24.16 1.70
N GLY A 98 -10.25 -23.05 2.17
CA GLY A 98 -9.20 -23.04 3.18
C GLY A 98 -7.79 -23.21 2.63
N THR A 99 -7.60 -23.25 1.31
CA THR A 99 -6.27 -23.27 0.69
C THR A 99 -5.58 -21.93 0.90
N ASN A 100 -4.36 -21.93 1.45
CA ASN A 100 -3.52 -20.74 1.56
C ASN A 100 -3.06 -20.28 0.18
N VAL A 101 -3.00 -18.97 -0.03
CA VAL A 101 -2.49 -18.34 -1.26
C VAL A 101 -1.29 -17.47 -0.91
N GLU A 102 -0.20 -17.70 -1.62
CA GLU A 102 1.07 -16.99 -1.42
C GLU A 102 0.92 -15.50 -1.69
N SER A 103 1.32 -14.69 -0.74
CA SER A 103 1.32 -13.22 -0.85
C SER A 103 2.55 -12.69 -1.60
N LEU A 104 2.51 -11.40 -1.97
CA LEU A 104 3.62 -10.69 -2.61
C LEU A 104 4.86 -10.64 -1.72
N THR A 105 4.70 -10.47 -0.40
CA THR A 105 5.83 -10.47 0.54
C THR A 105 6.42 -11.86 0.74
N GLU A 106 5.60 -12.90 0.80
CA GLU A 106 6.10 -14.28 0.86
C GLU A 106 6.88 -14.66 -0.41
N LEU A 107 6.36 -14.29 -1.60
CA LEU A 107 7.07 -14.49 -2.86
C LEU A 107 8.37 -13.68 -2.92
N ALA A 108 8.36 -12.42 -2.44
CA ALA A 108 9.55 -11.58 -2.36
C ALA A 108 10.63 -12.20 -1.49
N ALA A 109 10.29 -12.64 -0.29
CA ALA A 109 11.20 -13.33 0.62
C ALA A 109 11.75 -14.63 0.02
N ALA A 110 10.91 -15.43 -0.65
CA ALA A 110 11.34 -16.65 -1.35
C ALA A 110 12.35 -16.36 -2.48
N ASN A 111 12.31 -15.16 -3.06
CA ASN A 111 13.26 -14.68 -4.08
C ASN A 111 14.45 -13.90 -3.48
N GLY A 112 14.66 -13.95 -2.17
CA GLY A 112 15.79 -13.30 -1.49
C GLY A 112 15.65 -11.79 -1.29
N LYS A 113 14.47 -11.20 -1.57
CA LYS A 113 14.21 -9.78 -1.35
C LYS A 113 13.81 -9.52 0.09
N ALA A 114 14.21 -8.37 0.61
CA ALA A 114 13.74 -7.91 1.92
C ALA A 114 12.27 -7.48 1.88
N THR A 115 11.56 -7.62 3.01
CA THR A 115 10.13 -7.36 3.08
C THR A 115 9.74 -6.50 4.27
N GLY A 116 8.78 -5.58 4.05
CA GLY A 116 8.36 -4.67 5.10
C GLY A 116 6.89 -4.32 5.07
N ILE A 117 6.38 -3.92 6.25
CA ILE A 117 5.01 -3.46 6.46
C ILE A 117 5.02 -2.23 7.36
N VAL A 118 4.37 -1.16 6.93
CA VAL A 118 4.19 0.08 7.71
C VAL A 118 2.73 0.48 7.69
N VAL A 119 2.11 0.67 8.85
CA VAL A 119 0.68 0.99 8.94
C VAL A 119 0.37 2.04 10.00
N THR A 120 -0.74 2.75 9.84
CA THR A 120 -1.26 3.69 10.85
C THR A 120 -2.20 3.04 11.87
N THR A 121 -2.56 1.77 11.65
CA THR A 121 -3.37 0.96 12.56
C THR A 121 -2.51 -0.11 13.27
N TYR A 122 -3.15 -1.17 13.74
CA TYR A 122 -2.44 -2.33 14.30
C TYR A 122 -2.03 -3.32 13.20
N LEU A 123 -0.86 -3.91 13.34
CA LEU A 123 -0.29 -4.83 12.36
C LEU A 123 -1.18 -6.05 12.07
N GLN A 124 -2.04 -6.45 13.02
CA GLN A 124 -3.01 -7.54 12.86
C GLN A 124 -4.30 -7.12 12.13
N HIS A 125 -4.40 -5.86 11.65
CA HIS A 125 -5.53 -5.42 10.83
C HIS A 125 -5.60 -6.20 9.51
N ALA A 126 -6.75 -6.15 8.85
CA ALA A 126 -7.01 -6.99 7.69
C ALA A 126 -6.05 -6.74 6.53
N THR A 127 -5.81 -5.49 6.19
CA THR A 127 -4.98 -5.13 5.04
C THR A 127 -3.53 -5.55 5.22
N PRO A 128 -2.80 -5.18 6.29
CA PRO A 128 -1.46 -5.70 6.51
C PRO A 128 -1.44 -7.20 6.72
N GLY A 129 -2.43 -7.76 7.45
CA GLY A 129 -2.54 -9.20 7.68
C GLY A 129 -2.60 -10.04 6.40
N ALA A 130 -3.18 -9.51 5.31
CA ALA A 130 -3.26 -10.19 4.03
C ALA A 130 -1.89 -10.41 3.36
N PHE A 131 -0.85 -9.69 3.79
CA PHE A 131 0.50 -9.81 3.24
C PHE A 131 1.35 -10.89 3.93
N TYR A 132 0.93 -11.44 5.08
CA TYR A 132 1.73 -12.43 5.81
C TYR A 132 0.89 -13.50 6.55
N ALA A 133 -0.44 -13.37 6.57
CA ALA A 133 -1.29 -14.27 7.37
C ALA A 133 -2.35 -14.99 6.54
N HIS A 134 -2.65 -16.23 6.98
CA HIS A 134 -3.60 -17.12 6.33
C HIS A 134 -4.60 -17.60 7.38
N VAL A 135 -5.75 -16.94 7.45
CA VAL A 135 -6.82 -17.27 8.42
C VAL A 135 -8.19 -17.18 7.77
N PRO A 136 -9.16 -18.02 8.20
CA PRO A 136 -10.51 -17.98 7.68
C PRO A 136 -11.30 -16.74 8.08
N SER A 137 -10.76 -15.92 8.99
CA SER A 137 -11.40 -14.67 9.42
C SER A 137 -10.38 -13.66 9.94
N ARG A 138 -10.49 -12.40 9.47
CA ARG A 138 -9.71 -11.24 9.94
C ARG A 138 -9.81 -10.98 11.45
N HIS A 139 -10.81 -11.57 12.12
CA HIS A 139 -11.00 -11.43 13.56
C HIS A 139 -10.16 -12.42 14.38
N HIS A 140 -9.36 -13.26 13.76
CA HIS A 140 -8.43 -14.18 14.43
C HIS A 140 -7.13 -13.46 14.83
N TYR A 141 -7.22 -12.30 15.45
CA TYR A 141 -6.10 -11.41 15.76
C TYR A 141 -4.93 -12.10 16.48
N THR A 142 -5.22 -13.04 17.38
CA THR A 142 -4.18 -13.80 18.11
C THR A 142 -3.40 -14.74 17.20
N THR A 143 -4.07 -15.38 16.24
CA THR A 143 -3.43 -16.22 15.23
C THR A 143 -2.63 -15.38 14.24
N ILE A 144 -3.17 -14.21 13.84
CA ILE A 144 -2.48 -13.26 12.97
C ILE A 144 -1.20 -12.75 13.65
N SER A 145 -1.24 -12.47 14.98
CA SER A 145 -0.04 -12.11 15.75
C SER A 145 1.02 -13.22 15.74
N GLU A 146 0.62 -14.49 15.88
CA GLU A 146 1.55 -15.63 15.79
C GLU A 146 2.17 -15.74 14.40
N GLN A 147 1.35 -15.57 13.35
CA GLN A 147 1.81 -15.68 11.97
C GLN A 147 2.76 -14.55 11.59
N LEU A 148 2.57 -13.33 12.15
CA LEU A 148 3.55 -12.26 11.97
C LEU A 148 4.93 -12.64 12.55
N LEU A 149 4.98 -13.20 13.74
CA LEU A 149 6.24 -13.62 14.34
C LEU A 149 6.91 -14.80 13.60
N ALA A 150 6.11 -15.61 12.91
CA ALA A 150 6.57 -16.75 12.11
C ALA A 150 6.82 -16.40 10.63
N SER A 151 6.47 -15.19 10.18
CA SER A 151 6.63 -14.73 8.80
C SER A 151 8.09 -14.39 8.47
N ASP A 152 8.37 -14.19 7.19
CA ASP A 152 9.66 -13.72 6.68
C ASP A 152 9.69 -12.18 6.54
N ILE A 153 8.87 -11.44 7.30
CA ILE A 153 8.90 -9.98 7.33
C ILE A 153 10.16 -9.50 8.07
N ASP A 154 10.94 -8.63 7.44
CA ASP A 154 12.17 -8.07 8.02
C ASP A 154 11.89 -6.84 8.89
N ILE A 155 10.94 -5.99 8.47
CA ILE A 155 10.52 -4.83 9.26
C ILE A 155 9.02 -4.66 9.28
N ALA A 156 8.44 -4.52 10.47
CA ALA A 156 7.03 -4.18 10.64
C ALA A 156 6.88 -3.01 11.62
N ILE A 157 6.21 -1.93 11.18
CA ILE A 157 6.00 -0.71 11.97
C ILE A 157 4.51 -0.41 12.06
N GLY A 158 3.97 -0.35 13.26
CA GLY A 158 2.55 -0.09 13.47
C GLY A 158 2.17 -0.13 14.94
N GLY A 159 0.87 -0.26 15.21
CA GLY A 159 0.35 -0.56 16.53
C GLY A 159 0.11 -2.05 16.72
N GLY A 160 -0.59 -2.43 17.82
CA GLY A 160 -1.11 -3.78 18.00
C GLY A 160 -0.52 -4.58 19.14
N MET A 161 0.24 -3.97 20.07
CA MET A 161 0.79 -4.67 21.23
C MET A 161 -0.30 -5.40 22.03
N ALA A 162 -1.50 -4.84 22.15
CA ALA A 162 -2.61 -5.46 22.89
C ALA A 162 -3.01 -6.84 22.33
N TYR A 163 -2.83 -7.11 21.04
CA TYR A 163 -3.15 -8.40 20.43
C TYR A 163 -2.07 -9.45 20.72
N PHE A 164 -0.80 -9.03 20.83
CA PHE A 164 0.29 -9.89 21.31
C PHE A 164 0.09 -10.24 22.79
N GLU A 165 -0.23 -9.24 23.64
CA GLU A 165 -0.55 -9.48 25.05
C GLU A 165 -1.72 -10.45 25.20
N LYS A 166 -2.77 -10.29 24.40
CA LYS A 166 -3.90 -11.22 24.40
C LYS A 166 -3.50 -12.63 23.97
N ARG A 167 -2.55 -12.76 23.02
CA ARG A 167 -2.06 -14.06 22.54
C ARG A 167 -1.19 -14.78 23.57
N TYR A 168 -0.28 -14.05 24.22
CA TYR A 168 0.75 -14.62 25.10
C TYR A 168 0.42 -14.47 26.60
N GLY A 169 -0.65 -13.77 26.96
CA GLY A 169 -1.18 -13.70 28.32
C GLY A 169 -0.74 -12.47 29.11
N SER A 170 0.39 -11.84 28.77
CA SER A 170 0.86 -10.58 29.34
C SER A 170 1.81 -9.86 28.38
N ARG A 171 2.09 -8.57 28.64
CA ARG A 171 3.08 -7.79 27.89
C ARG A 171 4.48 -8.40 28.00
N GLU A 172 4.86 -8.87 29.20
CA GLU A 172 6.17 -9.50 29.43
C GLU A 172 6.35 -10.76 28.59
N GLU A 173 5.36 -11.65 28.56
CA GLU A 173 5.38 -12.86 27.74
C GLU A 173 5.30 -12.54 26.24
N ALA A 174 4.59 -11.49 25.86
CA ALA A 174 4.56 -11.01 24.46
C ALA A 174 5.93 -10.51 24.01
N ILE A 175 6.60 -9.67 24.80
CA ILE A 175 7.97 -9.17 24.52
C ILE A 175 8.94 -10.34 24.41
N LYS A 176 8.85 -11.32 25.29
CA LYS A 176 9.68 -12.53 25.23
C LYS A 176 9.44 -13.32 23.94
N ALA A 177 8.19 -13.55 23.55
CA ALA A 177 7.85 -14.27 22.34
C ALA A 177 8.35 -13.54 21.09
N ILE A 178 8.24 -12.20 21.06
CA ILE A 178 8.78 -11.36 19.99
C ILE A 178 10.30 -11.54 19.87
N ALA A 179 11.03 -11.48 20.98
CA ALA A 179 12.48 -11.66 20.98
C ALA A 179 12.88 -13.10 20.58
N GLU A 180 12.16 -14.11 21.03
CA GLU A 180 12.39 -15.52 20.68
C GLU A 180 12.13 -15.81 19.18
N SER A 181 11.29 -15.01 18.52
CA SER A 181 11.05 -15.09 17.07
C SER A 181 12.11 -14.38 16.20
N GLY A 182 13.12 -13.77 16.83
CA GLY A 182 14.21 -13.08 16.15
C GLY A 182 13.97 -11.61 15.85
N PHE A 183 12.82 -11.05 16.22
CA PHE A 183 12.58 -9.62 16.10
C PHE A 183 13.21 -8.81 17.22
N THR A 184 13.80 -7.68 16.86
CA THR A 184 14.14 -6.61 17.81
C THR A 184 12.94 -5.71 17.97
N LEU A 185 12.39 -5.63 19.20
CA LEU A 185 11.23 -4.78 19.51
C LEU A 185 11.66 -3.33 19.73
N HIS A 186 10.97 -2.41 19.06
CA HIS A 186 11.04 -0.97 19.32
C HIS A 186 9.66 -0.45 19.74
N GLU A 187 9.62 0.46 20.72
CA GLU A 187 8.39 1.08 21.20
C GLU A 187 8.34 2.59 20.87
N SER A 188 9.30 3.10 20.10
CA SER A 188 9.31 4.46 19.53
C SER A 188 10.09 4.47 18.21
N LEU A 189 9.88 5.54 17.44
CA LEU A 189 10.69 5.85 16.25
C LEU A 189 11.81 6.88 16.55
N ASP A 190 12.20 7.02 17.80
CA ASP A 190 13.28 7.92 18.19
C ASP A 190 14.64 7.22 18.02
N GLY A 191 15.46 7.73 17.11
CA GLY A 191 16.74 7.12 16.72
C GLY A 191 16.58 6.08 15.62
N ASP A 192 17.64 5.33 15.37
CA ASP A 192 17.68 4.32 14.32
C ASP A 192 16.99 3.03 14.76
N LEU A 193 16.24 2.42 13.87
CA LEU A 193 15.67 1.10 14.07
C LEU A 193 16.76 0.05 13.79
N CYS A 194 17.42 -0.40 14.83
CA CYS A 194 18.47 -1.42 14.74
C CYS A 194 17.92 -2.82 14.96
N GLY A 195 18.55 -3.80 14.34
CA GLY A 195 18.20 -5.23 14.40
C GLY A 195 18.18 -5.84 13.01
N GLU A 196 18.43 -7.14 12.91
CA GLU A 196 18.32 -7.88 11.65
C GLU A 196 16.85 -7.95 11.20
N ARG A 197 15.95 -8.23 12.16
CA ARG A 197 14.50 -8.13 11.98
C ARG A 197 13.92 -7.15 13.00
N VAL A 198 13.07 -6.23 12.54
CA VAL A 198 12.56 -5.13 13.35
C VAL A 198 11.04 -5.20 13.51
N LEU A 199 10.56 -5.15 14.74
CA LEU A 199 9.15 -4.97 15.06
C LEU A 199 8.97 -3.70 15.89
N ALA A 200 8.43 -2.63 15.30
CA ALA A 200 8.14 -1.39 16.02
C ALA A 200 6.64 -1.33 16.36
N LEU A 201 6.32 -1.59 17.63
CA LEU A 201 4.97 -1.54 18.18
C LEU A 201 4.78 -0.25 18.98
N LEU A 202 4.21 0.76 18.34
CA LEU A 202 4.18 2.14 18.84
C LEU A 202 2.91 2.47 19.63
N ALA A 203 1.94 1.57 19.63
CA ALA A 203 0.67 1.71 20.36
C ALA A 203 0.06 0.33 20.67
N ASP A 204 -0.87 0.29 21.63
CA ASP A 204 -1.63 -0.92 21.93
C ASP A 204 -2.56 -1.33 20.78
N LYS A 205 -3.11 -0.36 20.06
CA LYS A 205 -3.96 -0.52 18.88
C LYS A 205 -3.54 0.44 17.78
N GLU A 206 -4.44 1.31 17.33
CA GLU A 206 -4.16 2.34 16.33
C GLU A 206 -3.17 3.38 16.87
N ILE A 207 -2.43 4.01 15.97
CA ILE A 207 -1.48 5.08 16.33
C ILE A 207 -2.22 6.40 16.31
N GLU A 208 -2.38 7.03 17.47
CA GLU A 208 -3.02 8.33 17.63
C GLU A 208 -1.99 9.49 17.54
N ASN A 209 -2.46 10.71 17.29
CA ASN A 209 -1.68 11.97 17.32
C ASN A 209 -0.36 11.93 16.53
N ARG A 210 -0.42 11.51 15.28
CA ARG A 210 0.70 11.07 14.46
C ARG A 210 1.06 11.96 13.26
N THR A 211 0.97 13.27 13.38
CA THR A 211 1.35 14.16 12.28
C THR A 211 2.74 13.82 11.73
N GLY A 212 2.82 13.50 10.44
CA GLY A 212 4.06 13.11 9.76
C GLY A 212 4.61 11.72 10.17
N TYR A 213 3.80 10.93 10.86
CA TYR A 213 4.20 9.59 11.30
C TYR A 213 4.46 8.66 10.13
N LEU A 214 3.51 8.57 9.19
CA LEU A 214 3.58 7.59 8.11
C LEU A 214 4.76 7.85 7.18
N ALA A 215 5.05 9.12 6.87
CA ALA A 215 6.22 9.53 6.11
C ALA A 215 7.53 9.13 6.82
N LYS A 216 7.64 9.40 8.12
CA LYS A 216 8.81 9.03 8.93
C LYS A 216 9.01 7.52 8.98
N ALA A 217 7.95 6.77 9.28
CA ALA A 217 8.00 5.31 9.35
C ALA A 217 8.34 4.67 8.00
N THR A 218 7.78 5.21 6.90
CA THR A 218 8.09 4.78 5.52
C THR A 218 9.56 5.01 5.19
N ALA A 219 10.12 6.19 5.50
CA ALA A 219 11.53 6.48 5.27
C ALA A 219 12.46 5.53 6.06
N MET A 220 12.12 5.24 7.33
CA MET A 220 12.89 4.33 8.17
C MET A 220 12.83 2.89 7.65
N ALA A 221 11.66 2.44 7.18
CA ALA A 221 11.50 1.11 6.58
C ALA A 221 12.29 0.99 5.26
N ILE A 222 12.21 2.00 4.38
CA ILE A 222 13.00 2.03 3.14
C ILE A 222 14.49 1.96 3.45
N ASN A 223 14.99 2.75 4.39
CA ASN A 223 16.41 2.74 4.77
C ASN A 223 16.85 1.36 5.27
N HIS A 224 16.02 0.68 6.06
CA HIS A 224 16.31 -0.68 6.55
C HIS A 224 16.34 -1.71 5.42
N LEU A 225 15.32 -1.69 4.54
CA LEU A 225 15.16 -2.67 3.47
C LEU A 225 16.14 -2.46 2.30
N SER A 226 16.57 -1.22 2.06
CA SER A 226 17.51 -0.88 0.97
C SER A 226 18.92 -1.44 1.16
N GLU A 227 19.24 -2.03 2.32
CA GLU A 227 20.48 -2.76 2.56
C GLU A 227 20.51 -4.11 1.80
N CYS A 228 19.37 -4.61 1.34
CA CYS A 228 19.27 -5.85 0.57
C CYS A 228 19.64 -5.64 -0.90
N GLU A 229 20.71 -6.31 -1.37
CA GLU A 229 21.19 -6.19 -2.75
C GLU A 229 20.20 -6.71 -3.79
N ASP A 230 19.36 -7.67 -3.43
CA ASP A 230 18.32 -8.26 -4.30
C ASP A 230 17.06 -7.39 -4.38
N GLY A 231 17.01 -6.30 -3.60
CA GLY A 231 15.88 -5.36 -3.54
C GLY A 231 14.84 -5.75 -2.49
N PHE A 232 13.70 -5.06 -2.51
CA PHE A 232 12.70 -5.23 -1.46
C PHE A 232 11.25 -5.04 -1.94
N VAL A 233 10.32 -5.50 -1.12
CA VAL A 233 8.89 -5.17 -1.19
C VAL A 233 8.45 -4.55 0.12
N LEU A 234 7.94 -3.32 0.06
CA LEU A 234 7.41 -2.59 1.21
C LEU A 234 5.93 -2.28 0.99
N MET A 235 5.08 -2.77 1.88
CA MET A 235 3.67 -2.37 1.97
C MET A 235 3.55 -1.21 2.98
N VAL A 236 2.88 -0.13 2.56
CA VAL A 236 2.59 1.04 3.41
C VAL A 236 1.09 1.29 3.41
N GLU A 237 0.49 1.51 4.58
CA GLU A 237 -0.95 1.71 4.65
C GLU A 237 -1.34 2.98 5.41
N GLY A 238 -2.11 3.83 4.73
CA GLY A 238 -2.90 4.90 5.33
C GLY A 238 -4.23 4.33 5.82
N SER A 239 -4.20 3.61 6.94
CA SER A 239 -5.28 2.73 7.38
C SER A 239 -6.53 3.45 7.87
N LEU A 240 -6.43 4.69 8.35
CA LEU A 240 -7.55 5.35 9.02
C LEU A 240 -8.35 6.30 8.12
N ILE A 241 -8.02 6.38 6.83
CA ILE A 241 -8.85 7.04 5.83
C ILE A 241 -10.24 6.38 5.81
N ASP A 242 -10.26 5.03 5.90
CA ASP A 242 -11.46 4.21 6.01
C ASP A 242 -12.30 4.54 7.25
N GLY A 243 -11.66 4.61 8.43
CA GLY A 243 -12.35 4.96 9.67
C GLY A 243 -13.02 6.33 9.62
N MET A 244 -12.40 7.30 8.96
CA MET A 244 -13.01 8.62 8.74
C MET A 244 -14.15 8.55 7.73
N GLY A 245 -14.06 7.70 6.70
CA GLY A 245 -15.12 7.40 5.76
C GLY A 245 -16.34 6.77 6.45
N HIS A 246 -16.14 5.76 7.30
CA HIS A 246 -17.17 5.15 8.13
C HIS A 246 -17.86 6.17 9.06
N GLY A 247 -17.09 7.12 9.57
CA GLY A 247 -17.59 8.22 10.40
C GLY A 247 -18.23 9.37 9.61
N ASN A 248 -18.23 9.34 8.28
CA ASN A 248 -18.63 10.44 7.40
C ASN A 248 -17.97 11.77 7.80
N ASN A 249 -16.68 11.70 8.16
CA ASN A 249 -15.89 12.81 8.70
C ASN A 249 -14.91 13.31 7.64
N ALA A 250 -15.30 14.32 6.88
CA ALA A 250 -14.48 14.90 5.82
C ALA A 250 -13.17 15.54 6.34
N GLU A 251 -13.22 16.28 7.45
CA GLU A 251 -12.04 16.91 8.05
C GLU A 251 -11.03 15.87 8.55
N GLY A 252 -11.52 14.82 9.22
CA GLY A 252 -10.68 13.70 9.63
C GLY A 252 -10.06 12.98 8.43
N GLN A 253 -10.84 12.72 7.38
CA GLN A 253 -10.35 12.06 6.17
C GLN A 253 -9.28 12.91 5.45
N GLN A 254 -9.43 14.23 5.40
CA GLN A 254 -8.41 15.16 4.89
C GLN A 254 -7.11 15.05 5.70
N GLY A 255 -7.21 14.92 7.03
CA GLY A 255 -6.03 14.74 7.90
C GLY A 255 -5.27 13.45 7.58
N GLU A 256 -6.01 12.33 7.48
CA GLU A 256 -5.45 11.02 7.13
C GLU A 256 -4.83 11.01 5.70
N MET A 257 -5.51 11.64 4.75
CA MET A 257 -5.02 11.77 3.39
C MET A 257 -3.73 12.59 3.30
N ARG A 258 -3.56 13.66 4.12
CA ARG A 258 -2.30 14.42 4.14
C ARG A 258 -1.14 13.56 4.64
N ASP A 259 -1.31 12.83 5.75
CA ASP A 259 -0.29 11.91 6.29
C ASP A 259 0.09 10.82 5.27
N PHE A 260 -0.91 10.29 4.54
CA PHE A 260 -0.70 9.33 3.47
C PHE A 260 0.03 9.93 2.26
N MET A 261 -0.33 11.14 1.83
CA MET A 261 0.33 11.85 0.73
C MET A 261 1.81 12.15 1.04
N GLU A 262 2.14 12.53 2.29
CA GLU A 262 3.52 12.71 2.73
C GLU A 262 4.33 11.40 2.62
N ALA A 263 3.73 10.24 2.93
CA ALA A 263 4.39 8.95 2.74
C ALA A 263 4.58 8.60 1.24
N ILE A 264 3.61 8.94 0.38
CA ILE A 264 3.76 8.79 -1.08
C ILE A 264 4.93 9.65 -1.58
N GLU A 265 5.06 10.88 -1.11
CA GLU A 265 6.17 11.77 -1.48
C GLU A 265 7.53 11.17 -1.11
N VAL A 266 7.66 10.55 0.06
CA VAL A 266 8.87 9.82 0.48
C VAL A 266 9.18 8.67 -0.47
N ALA A 267 8.19 7.84 -0.80
CA ALA A 267 8.37 6.71 -1.70
C ALA A 267 8.74 7.13 -3.12
N VAL A 268 8.11 8.18 -3.65
CA VAL A 268 8.39 8.72 -4.99
C VAL A 268 9.78 9.35 -5.05
N ALA A 269 10.19 10.10 -4.02
CA ALA A 269 11.53 10.66 -3.93
C ALA A 269 12.61 9.56 -3.92
N TYR A 270 12.36 8.46 -3.21
CA TYR A 270 13.26 7.29 -3.25
C TYR A 270 13.35 6.70 -4.67
N ALA A 271 12.21 6.52 -5.36
CA ALA A 271 12.20 5.98 -6.72
C ALA A 271 12.87 6.90 -7.77
N GLU A 272 12.86 8.22 -7.57
CA GLU A 272 13.58 9.17 -8.40
C GLU A 272 15.11 9.01 -8.28
N GLU A 273 15.62 8.62 -7.11
CA GLU A 273 17.03 8.37 -6.84
C GLU A 273 17.45 6.92 -7.15
N HIS A 274 16.48 5.96 -7.14
CA HIS A 274 16.70 4.53 -7.33
C HIS A 274 15.84 4.02 -8.50
N PRO A 275 16.36 4.10 -9.72
CA PRO A 275 15.56 3.89 -10.94
C PRO A 275 15.12 2.44 -11.18
N ASP A 276 15.45 1.50 -10.34
CA ASP A 276 14.95 0.12 -10.30
C ASP A 276 13.73 -0.06 -9.36
N THR A 277 13.09 1.05 -8.99
CA THR A 277 11.96 1.09 -8.04
C THR A 277 10.65 1.41 -8.75
N LEU A 278 9.62 0.60 -8.46
CA LEU A 278 8.21 0.86 -8.78
C LEU A 278 7.47 1.32 -7.52
N VAL A 279 6.78 2.44 -7.60
CA VAL A 279 5.85 2.89 -6.57
C VAL A 279 4.42 2.73 -7.10
N VAL A 280 3.60 2.02 -6.34
CA VAL A 280 2.18 1.77 -6.63
C VAL A 280 1.35 2.34 -5.51
N VAL A 281 0.43 3.25 -5.83
CA VAL A 281 -0.49 3.85 -4.87
C VAL A 281 -1.91 3.50 -5.28
N THR A 282 -2.67 2.89 -4.37
CA THR A 282 -4.05 2.51 -4.62
C THR A 282 -4.85 2.48 -3.31
N ALA A 283 -6.03 1.88 -3.34
CA ALA A 283 -6.83 1.56 -2.17
C ALA A 283 -7.39 0.13 -2.30
N ASP A 284 -7.87 -0.41 -1.21
CA ASP A 284 -8.56 -1.70 -1.19
C ASP A 284 -10.05 -1.57 -1.57
N HIS A 285 -10.71 -0.48 -1.20
CA HIS A 285 -12.07 -0.09 -1.56
C HIS A 285 -12.28 1.42 -1.35
N GLU A 286 -13.48 1.91 -1.57
CA GLU A 286 -13.96 3.22 -1.15
C GLU A 286 -14.90 3.06 0.05
N THR A 287 -14.89 4.04 0.97
CA THR A 287 -15.73 4.05 2.16
C THR A 287 -16.51 5.36 2.29
N GLY A 288 -17.79 5.23 2.63
CA GLY A 288 -18.69 6.34 2.88
C GLY A 288 -19.53 6.77 1.67
N GLY A 289 -19.15 6.39 0.46
CA GLY A 289 -19.81 6.87 -0.76
C GLY A 289 -19.73 8.40 -0.84
N LEU A 290 -18.53 8.95 -0.63
CA LEU A 290 -18.27 10.40 -0.61
C LEU A 290 -18.61 11.04 -1.95
N ALA A 291 -19.35 12.13 -1.91
CA ALA A 291 -19.57 13.01 -3.06
C ALA A 291 -19.24 14.46 -2.70
N ILE A 292 -18.62 15.16 -3.63
CA ILE A 292 -18.31 16.59 -3.55
C ILE A 292 -19.37 17.32 -4.38
N ILE A 293 -20.18 18.12 -3.74
CA ILE A 293 -21.27 18.86 -4.41
C ILE A 293 -21.06 20.36 -4.31
N SER A 294 -21.71 21.11 -5.20
CA SER A 294 -21.76 22.58 -5.08
C SER A 294 -22.39 22.96 -3.75
N GLY A 295 -21.77 23.89 -3.04
CA GLY A 295 -22.31 24.49 -1.81
C GLY A 295 -23.52 25.39 -2.05
N ASN A 296 -23.82 25.76 -3.31
CA ASN A 296 -25.01 26.52 -3.70
C ASN A 296 -25.76 25.87 -4.86
N ALA A 297 -27.09 26.02 -4.85
CA ALA A 297 -27.97 25.40 -5.84
C ALA A 297 -27.90 26.08 -7.24
N ASP A 298 -27.37 27.31 -7.33
CA ASP A 298 -27.38 28.10 -8.54
C ASP A 298 -26.08 28.03 -9.33
N PHE A 299 -25.12 27.25 -8.87
CA PHE A 299 -23.76 27.13 -9.45
C PHE A 299 -23.08 28.49 -9.65
N ASN A 300 -23.34 29.45 -8.75
CA ASN A 300 -22.78 30.79 -8.82
C ASN A 300 -21.29 30.77 -8.47
N LEU A 301 -20.45 31.10 -9.46
CA LEU A 301 -18.99 31.09 -9.31
C LEU A 301 -18.46 32.16 -8.31
N SER A 302 -19.27 33.11 -7.89
CA SER A 302 -18.90 34.05 -6.82
C SER A 302 -18.92 33.42 -5.42
N GLU A 303 -19.58 32.30 -5.26
CA GLU A 303 -19.63 31.52 -4.02
C GLU A 303 -18.86 30.23 -4.21
N GLN A 304 -17.60 30.21 -3.80
CA GLN A 304 -16.69 29.06 -3.95
C GLN A 304 -16.95 27.96 -2.92
N GLY A 305 -18.19 27.77 -2.49
CA GLY A 305 -18.55 26.75 -1.53
C GLY A 305 -18.66 25.36 -2.18
N VAL A 306 -18.01 24.37 -1.57
CA VAL A 306 -18.27 22.96 -1.79
C VAL A 306 -18.87 22.37 -0.53
N ALA A 307 -19.63 21.29 -0.68
CA ALA A 307 -20.10 20.49 0.44
C ALA A 307 -19.75 19.02 0.21
N TYR A 308 -19.38 18.36 1.29
CA TYR A 308 -19.11 16.92 1.31
C TYR A 308 -20.38 16.19 1.77
N THR A 309 -20.83 15.24 0.98
CA THR A 309 -21.98 14.42 1.33
C THR A 309 -21.62 12.95 1.21
N TRP A 310 -22.36 12.11 1.95
CA TRP A 310 -22.07 10.69 2.09
C TRP A 310 -23.34 9.88 1.81
N SER A 311 -23.21 8.81 1.06
CA SER A 311 -24.36 7.96 0.73
C SER A 311 -24.48 6.76 1.66
N THR A 312 -23.45 6.45 2.43
CA THR A 312 -23.43 5.30 3.36
C THR A 312 -22.42 5.56 4.49
N THR A 313 -22.44 4.74 5.50
CA THR A 313 -21.37 4.59 6.50
C THR A 313 -20.58 3.29 6.30
N GLY A 314 -20.80 2.58 5.21
CA GLY A 314 -20.09 1.35 4.82
C GLY A 314 -19.26 1.59 3.57
N HIS A 315 -18.74 0.50 3.02
CA HIS A 315 -17.97 0.55 1.78
C HIS A 315 -18.90 0.73 0.57
N SER A 316 -18.35 1.21 -0.53
CA SER A 316 -19.04 1.29 -1.81
C SER A 316 -18.35 0.45 -2.90
N GLY A 317 -19.09 0.16 -3.97
CA GLY A 317 -18.61 -0.67 -5.08
C GLY A 317 -18.03 0.15 -6.24
N VAL A 318 -17.58 1.38 -6.01
CA VAL A 318 -16.94 2.19 -7.06
C VAL A 318 -15.54 1.65 -7.40
N MET A 319 -15.09 1.89 -8.63
CA MET A 319 -13.72 1.53 -9.03
C MET A 319 -12.72 2.43 -8.30
N ILE A 320 -11.57 1.85 -7.97
CA ILE A 320 -10.49 2.51 -7.24
C ILE A 320 -9.38 2.91 -8.21
N PRO A 321 -8.79 4.12 -8.07
CA PRO A 321 -7.65 4.52 -8.88
C PRO A 321 -6.36 3.80 -8.44
N ILE A 322 -5.46 3.62 -9.43
CA ILE A 322 -4.10 3.14 -9.23
C ILE A 322 -3.19 4.21 -9.82
N TYR A 323 -2.31 4.78 -9.01
CA TYR A 323 -1.28 5.73 -9.44
C TYR A 323 0.08 5.05 -9.42
N LEU A 324 0.87 5.26 -10.46
CA LEU A 324 2.11 4.52 -10.70
C LEU A 324 3.26 5.48 -10.98
N TYR A 325 4.40 5.24 -10.32
CA TYR A 325 5.60 6.05 -10.45
C TYR A 325 6.82 5.15 -10.60
N GLY A 326 7.87 5.65 -11.27
CA GLY A 326 9.11 4.92 -11.44
C GLY A 326 9.07 3.85 -12.52
N THR A 327 10.00 2.92 -12.45
CA THR A 327 10.19 1.86 -13.45
C THR A 327 9.07 0.84 -13.41
N GLY A 328 8.59 0.41 -14.58
CA GLY A 328 7.47 -0.53 -14.71
C GLY A 328 6.09 0.11 -14.61
N ALA A 329 6.00 1.42 -14.34
CA ALA A 329 4.71 2.14 -14.26
C ALA A 329 3.87 1.98 -15.54
N GLU A 330 4.50 1.94 -16.70
CA GLU A 330 3.85 1.79 -18.02
C GLU A 330 3.24 0.41 -18.24
N LEU A 331 3.64 -0.60 -17.48
CA LEU A 331 3.16 -1.97 -17.61
C LEU A 331 1.75 -2.19 -17.01
N ILE A 332 1.31 -1.27 -16.14
CA ILE A 332 0.04 -1.35 -15.45
C ILE A 332 -0.88 -0.23 -15.95
N ASN A 333 -1.92 -0.56 -16.71
CA ASN A 333 -2.81 0.42 -17.32
C ASN A 333 -4.23 -0.15 -17.53
N GLY A 334 -5.17 0.73 -17.86
CA GLY A 334 -6.55 0.38 -18.19
C GLY A 334 -7.41 0.08 -16.95
N ILE A 335 -8.42 -0.77 -17.13
CA ILE A 335 -9.33 -1.23 -16.07
C ILE A 335 -9.09 -2.71 -15.82
N MET A 336 -8.82 -3.09 -14.59
CA MET A 336 -8.50 -4.46 -14.20
C MET A 336 -9.25 -4.90 -12.95
N GLU A 337 -9.10 -6.15 -12.55
CA GLU A 337 -9.48 -6.65 -11.22
C GLU A 337 -8.36 -6.30 -10.22
N ASN A 338 -8.68 -6.13 -8.93
CA ASN A 338 -7.65 -5.97 -7.90
C ASN A 338 -6.71 -7.19 -7.82
N ALA A 339 -7.22 -8.39 -8.09
CA ALA A 339 -6.41 -9.60 -8.20
C ALA A 339 -5.42 -9.56 -9.39
N ASP A 340 -5.79 -8.93 -10.50
CA ASP A 340 -4.88 -8.75 -11.64
C ASP A 340 -3.71 -7.83 -11.28
N LEU A 341 -3.95 -6.78 -10.47
CA LEU A 341 -2.89 -5.92 -9.97
C LEU A 341 -1.91 -6.74 -9.11
N GLY A 342 -2.41 -7.52 -8.15
CA GLY A 342 -1.58 -8.39 -7.31
C GLY A 342 -0.73 -9.36 -8.15
N ASN A 343 -1.31 -10.00 -9.15
CA ASN A 343 -0.58 -10.90 -10.07
C ASN A 343 0.51 -10.17 -10.87
N ARG A 344 0.22 -8.99 -11.41
CA ARG A 344 1.22 -8.19 -12.15
C ARG A 344 2.39 -7.78 -11.28
N LEU A 345 2.16 -7.43 -10.00
CA LEU A 345 3.25 -7.11 -9.08
C LEU A 345 4.10 -8.35 -8.75
N LYS A 346 3.46 -9.52 -8.60
CA LYS A 346 4.18 -10.79 -8.41
C LYS A 346 5.02 -11.16 -9.63
N GLU A 347 4.55 -10.92 -10.85
CA GLU A 347 5.30 -11.14 -12.08
C GLU A 347 6.55 -10.25 -12.19
N LEU A 348 6.54 -9.05 -11.62
CA LEU A 348 7.66 -8.10 -11.67
C LEU A 348 8.80 -8.43 -10.70
N ILE A 349 8.58 -9.29 -9.72
CA ILE A 349 9.59 -9.66 -8.70
C ILE A 349 10.05 -11.12 -8.80
N GLN A 350 9.61 -11.85 -9.83
CA GLN A 350 10.01 -13.25 -10.10
C GLN A 350 11.41 -13.36 -10.68
#